data_dc8e45901f22ab0aea1c4fc6980bb20e
#
_entry.id   dc8e45901f22ab0aea1c4fc6980bb20e
#
_cell.length_a   1.000
_cell.length_b   1.000
_cell.length_c   1.000
_cell.angle_alpha   90.00
_cell.angle_beta   90.00
_cell.angle_gamma   90.00
#
_symmetry.space_group_name_H-M   'P 1'
#
loop_
_entity.id
_entity.type
_entity.pdbx_description
1 polymer ?
#
loop_
_entity_poly.entity_id
_entity_poly.type
_entity_poly.pdbx_seq_one_letter_code
_entity_poly.pdbx_strand_id
1 'polypeptide(L)'
;MTTLRSLESRVGQEVGVSPWVEITQERIDTFAKAINDFQWIHVDPARAKASPFGGTIAHGFLTLSLLSHLSEQTFSFTDRRMGINYGLNRVRFTSPVPVGSRVRARFTLLKFEQLEGNGVQVTWNATVEIDGATKPALVAEWLGRHYY
;
A
#
# COMPACT_ATOMS: atom_id res chain seq x y z
N MET A 1 -4.56 -21.26 -0.26
CA MET A 1 -3.37 -20.96 0.54
C MET A 1 -2.15 -21.08 -0.36
N THR A 2 -1.28 -20.09 -0.33
CA THR A 2 -0.11 -20.00 -1.21
C THR A 2 1.14 -20.10 -0.35
N THR A 3 2.16 -20.78 -0.82
CA THR A 3 3.45 -20.75 -0.12
C THR A 3 4.29 -19.60 -0.63
N LEU A 4 5.11 -19.04 0.22
CA LEU A 4 6.08 -18.00 -0.16
C LEU A 4 7.02 -18.52 -1.26
N ARG A 5 7.45 -19.78 -1.15
CA ARG A 5 8.33 -20.44 -2.15
C ARG A 5 7.68 -20.55 -3.53
N SER A 6 6.36 -20.67 -3.60
CA SER A 6 5.66 -20.76 -4.88
C SER A 6 5.70 -19.45 -5.69
N LEU A 7 6.06 -18.33 -5.06
CA LEU A 7 6.22 -17.06 -5.76
C LEU A 7 7.37 -17.06 -6.76
N GLU A 8 8.40 -17.88 -6.55
CA GLU A 8 9.55 -17.92 -7.45
C GLU A 8 9.16 -18.14 -8.92
N SER A 9 8.17 -19.00 -9.16
CA SER A 9 7.63 -19.27 -10.51
C SER A 9 6.69 -18.17 -11.04
N ARG A 10 6.39 -17.17 -10.21
CA ARG A 10 5.43 -16.11 -10.53
C ARG A 10 6.08 -14.75 -10.83
N VAL A 11 7.42 -14.71 -10.96
CA VAL A 11 8.14 -13.49 -11.32
C VAL A 11 7.64 -12.94 -12.66
N GLY A 12 7.36 -11.64 -12.71
CA GLY A 12 6.80 -10.95 -13.87
C GLY A 12 5.27 -10.98 -13.97
N GLN A 13 4.57 -11.65 -13.04
CA GLN A 13 3.11 -11.79 -13.07
C GLN A 13 2.44 -10.94 -11.98
N GLU A 14 1.21 -10.51 -12.25
CA GLU A 14 0.30 -10.05 -11.20
C GLU A 14 -0.07 -11.27 -10.33
N VAL A 15 0.27 -11.20 -9.07
CA VAL A 15 0.08 -12.32 -8.12
C VAL A 15 -1.22 -12.16 -7.33
N GLY A 16 -1.66 -10.94 -7.10
CA GLY A 16 -2.88 -10.72 -6.36
C GLY A 16 -3.36 -9.27 -6.37
N VAL A 17 -4.62 -9.13 -6.02
CA VAL A 17 -5.32 -7.85 -5.88
C VAL A 17 -6.03 -7.89 -4.53
N SER A 18 -5.86 -6.85 -3.72
CA SER A 18 -6.49 -6.78 -2.40
C SER A 18 -7.97 -6.49 -2.48
N PRO A 19 -8.73 -6.75 -1.40
CA PRO A 19 -10.03 -6.13 -1.22
C PRO A 19 -9.94 -4.59 -1.18
N TRP A 20 -11.09 -3.93 -1.38
CA TRP A 20 -11.22 -2.50 -1.21
C TRP A 20 -11.20 -2.10 0.27
N VAL A 21 -10.56 -0.98 0.58
CA VAL A 21 -10.52 -0.38 1.91
C VAL A 21 -11.00 1.06 1.80
N GLU A 22 -11.95 1.45 2.66
CA GLU A 22 -12.45 2.82 2.70
C GLU A 22 -11.49 3.74 3.47
N ILE A 23 -11.26 4.91 2.91
CA ILE A 23 -10.45 5.97 3.53
C ILE A 23 -11.38 6.96 4.23
N THR A 24 -11.68 6.68 5.48
CA THR A 24 -12.54 7.53 6.31
C THR A 24 -11.78 8.73 6.88
N GLN A 25 -12.51 9.80 7.25
CA GLN A 25 -11.89 10.93 7.97
C GLN A 25 -11.29 10.48 9.31
N GLU A 26 -11.92 9.55 10.01
CA GLU A 26 -11.39 8.99 11.26
C GLU A 26 -10.02 8.33 11.04
N ARG A 27 -9.86 7.56 9.96
CA ARG A 27 -8.56 6.95 9.60
C ARG A 27 -7.51 8.01 9.32
N ILE A 28 -7.86 9.06 8.57
CA ILE A 28 -6.95 10.18 8.27
C ILE A 28 -6.54 10.89 9.57
N ASP A 29 -7.49 11.21 10.43
CA ASP A 29 -7.24 11.91 11.70
C ASP A 29 -6.36 11.05 12.64
N THR A 30 -6.60 9.76 12.70
CA THR A 30 -5.79 8.82 13.49
C THR A 30 -4.35 8.77 12.98
N PHE A 31 -4.17 8.72 11.67
CA PHE A 31 -2.84 8.73 11.06
C PHE A 31 -2.13 10.08 11.30
N ALA A 32 -2.85 11.19 11.17
CA ALA A 32 -2.32 12.53 11.47
C ALA A 32 -1.77 12.62 12.90
N LYS A 33 -2.47 12.06 13.86
CA LYS A 33 -2.03 12.00 15.27
C LYS A 33 -0.79 11.10 15.41
N ALA A 34 -0.77 9.96 14.75
CA ALA A 34 0.33 9.02 14.86
C ALA A 34 1.65 9.59 14.37
N ILE A 35 1.63 10.45 13.33
CA ILE A 35 2.85 11.02 12.72
C ILE A 35 3.01 12.52 12.98
N ASN A 36 2.11 13.16 13.72
CA ASN A 36 2.10 14.60 13.98
C ASN A 36 2.05 15.47 12.69
N ASP A 37 1.33 15.02 11.69
CA ASP A 37 1.05 15.79 10.47
C ASP A 37 -0.40 16.25 10.45
N PHE A 38 -0.64 17.47 10.89
CA PHE A 38 -1.97 18.08 11.00
C PHE A 38 -2.20 19.15 9.95
N GLN A 39 -1.60 19.03 8.77
CA GLN A 39 -1.86 19.98 7.70
C GLN A 39 -3.38 20.03 7.39
N TRP A 40 -3.91 21.23 7.21
CA TRP A 40 -5.34 21.45 7.05
C TRP A 40 -5.98 20.68 5.90
N ILE A 41 -5.25 20.39 4.84
CA ILE A 41 -5.75 19.60 3.70
C ILE A 41 -6.20 18.19 4.11
N HIS A 42 -5.72 17.68 5.24
CA HIS A 42 -6.06 16.36 5.77
C HIS A 42 -7.09 16.40 6.90
N VAL A 43 -7.03 17.41 7.77
CA VAL A 43 -7.73 17.37 9.06
C VAL A 43 -8.78 18.49 9.24
N ASP A 44 -8.92 19.41 8.31
CA ASP A 44 -9.91 20.49 8.37
C ASP A 44 -10.91 20.38 7.20
N PRO A 45 -12.03 19.64 7.40
CA PRO A 45 -13.01 19.44 6.34
C PRO A 45 -13.61 20.74 5.80
N ALA A 46 -13.89 21.73 6.67
CA ALA A 46 -14.48 22.99 6.25
C ALA A 46 -13.55 23.79 5.34
N ARG A 47 -12.28 23.91 5.72
CA ARG A 47 -11.27 24.59 4.92
C ARG A 47 -10.96 23.84 3.63
N ALA A 48 -10.84 22.52 3.70
CA ALA A 48 -10.55 21.68 2.56
C ALA A 48 -11.68 21.67 1.52
N LYS A 49 -12.93 21.83 1.94
CA LYS A 49 -14.08 21.93 1.03
C LYS A 49 -13.97 23.12 0.07
N ALA A 50 -13.40 24.23 0.52
CA ALA A 50 -13.17 25.42 -0.29
C ALA A 50 -11.88 25.34 -1.13
N SER A 51 -11.08 24.29 -0.97
CA SER A 51 -9.86 24.06 -1.71
C SER A 51 -10.12 23.44 -3.10
N PRO A 52 -9.11 23.40 -3.99
CA PRO A 52 -9.22 22.68 -5.27
C PRO A 52 -9.55 21.20 -5.15
N PHE A 53 -9.31 20.57 -3.97
CA PHE A 53 -9.63 19.16 -3.74
C PHE A 53 -11.13 18.92 -3.47
N GLY A 54 -11.89 19.96 -3.08
CA GLY A 54 -13.32 19.85 -2.77
C GLY A 54 -13.64 19.11 -1.46
N GLY A 55 -12.64 18.79 -0.66
CA GLY A 55 -12.72 18.08 0.61
C GLY A 55 -11.33 17.69 1.10
N THR A 56 -11.25 17.03 2.25
CA THR A 56 -9.97 16.53 2.76
C THR A 56 -9.45 15.38 1.89
N ILE A 57 -8.15 15.22 1.90
CA ILE A 57 -7.43 14.13 1.22
C ILE A 57 -6.58 13.35 2.22
N ALA A 58 -6.37 12.08 1.94
CA ALA A 58 -5.45 11.25 2.71
C ALA A 58 -4.01 11.73 2.56
N HIS A 59 -3.22 11.58 3.62
CA HIS A 59 -1.77 11.70 3.49
C HIS A 59 -1.26 10.67 2.49
N GLY A 60 -0.33 11.06 1.63
CA GLY A 60 0.35 10.10 0.76
C GLY A 60 0.99 8.97 1.58
N PHE A 61 1.60 9.32 2.72
CA PHE A 61 2.18 8.33 3.63
C PHE A 61 1.14 7.40 4.29
N LEU A 62 -0.11 7.82 4.47
CA LEU A 62 -1.17 6.92 4.90
C LEU A 62 -1.43 5.84 3.83
N THR A 63 -1.62 6.26 2.59
CA THR A 63 -1.87 5.31 1.48
C THR A 63 -0.68 4.37 1.29
N LEU A 64 0.55 4.87 1.38
CA LEU A 64 1.75 4.05 1.33
C LEU A 64 1.80 3.03 2.47
N SER A 65 1.52 3.47 3.70
CA SER A 65 1.54 2.59 4.88
C SER A 65 0.49 1.49 4.81
N LEU A 66 -0.63 1.73 4.14
CA LEU A 66 -1.68 0.73 3.93
C LEU A 66 -1.22 -0.45 3.06
N LEU A 67 -0.12 -0.36 2.33
CA LEU A 67 0.41 -1.50 1.57
C LEU A 67 0.63 -2.73 2.46
N SER A 68 1.05 -2.55 3.71
CA SER A 68 1.20 -3.67 4.66
C SER A 68 -0.13 -4.38 4.89
N HIS A 69 -1.17 -3.62 5.23
CA HIS A 69 -2.52 -4.19 5.43
C HIS A 69 -3.07 -4.82 4.15
N LEU A 70 -2.97 -4.11 3.02
CA LEU A 70 -3.50 -4.59 1.74
C LEU A 70 -2.80 -5.88 1.30
N SER A 71 -1.49 -6.02 1.55
CA SER A 71 -0.77 -7.25 1.25
C SER A 71 -1.20 -8.41 2.16
N GLU A 72 -1.41 -8.18 3.45
CA GLU A 72 -1.89 -9.21 4.39
C GLU A 72 -3.32 -9.66 4.05
N GLN A 73 -4.14 -8.78 3.50
CA GLN A 73 -5.47 -9.15 2.99
C GLN A 73 -5.43 -9.92 1.66
N THR A 74 -4.32 -9.81 0.93
CA THR A 74 -4.15 -10.46 -0.37
C THR A 74 -3.48 -11.83 -0.25
N PHE A 75 -2.45 -11.92 0.61
CA PHE A 75 -1.56 -13.08 0.69
C PHE A 75 -1.61 -13.74 2.06
N SER A 76 -1.84 -15.04 2.05
CA SER A 76 -1.69 -15.89 3.23
C SER A 76 -0.62 -16.95 2.95
N PHE A 77 0.61 -16.64 3.34
CA PHE A 77 1.74 -17.56 3.15
C PHE A 77 1.84 -18.53 4.32
N THR A 78 1.67 -19.81 4.03
CA THR A 78 1.66 -20.87 5.06
C THR A 78 3.05 -21.24 5.58
N ASP A 79 4.09 -20.91 4.80
CA ASP A 79 5.50 -21.20 5.10
C ASP A 79 6.28 -19.95 5.57
N ARG A 80 5.59 -18.83 5.79
CA ARG A 80 6.20 -17.59 6.28
C ARG A 80 6.09 -17.49 7.80
N ARG A 81 7.22 -17.45 8.48
CA ARG A 81 7.29 -17.21 9.92
C ARG A 81 7.32 -15.72 10.26
N MET A 82 8.00 -14.91 9.43
CA MET A 82 8.17 -13.47 9.68
C MET A 82 8.31 -12.72 8.36
N GLY A 83 7.75 -11.52 8.29
CA GLY A 83 7.96 -10.56 7.21
C GLY A 83 8.48 -9.24 7.74
N ILE A 84 9.45 -8.66 7.06
CA ILE A 84 10.06 -7.37 7.41
C ILE A 84 9.86 -6.42 6.23
N ASN A 85 9.36 -5.23 6.52
CA ASN A 85 9.30 -4.15 5.55
C ASN A 85 10.72 -3.59 5.37
N TYR A 86 11.37 -3.97 4.27
CA TYR A 86 12.79 -3.65 4.06
C TYR A 86 13.00 -2.27 3.47
N GLY A 87 12.18 -1.88 2.49
CA GLY A 87 12.34 -0.58 1.86
C GLY A 87 11.57 -0.42 0.57
N LEU A 88 11.85 0.68 -0.10
CA LEU A 88 11.25 1.08 -1.35
C LEU A 88 12.33 1.63 -2.27
N ASN A 89 12.37 1.19 -3.54
CA ASN A 89 13.29 1.75 -4.52
C ASN A 89 12.71 3.02 -5.16
N ARG A 90 11.39 3.02 -5.38
CA ARG A 90 10.70 4.13 -6.03
C ARG A 90 9.28 4.23 -5.50
N VAL A 91 8.85 5.46 -5.19
CA VAL A 91 7.46 5.78 -4.82
C VAL A 91 7.04 7.05 -5.55
N ARG A 92 5.83 7.04 -6.12
CA ARG A 92 5.17 8.22 -6.66
C ARG A 92 3.72 8.25 -6.23
N PHE A 93 3.31 9.37 -5.65
CA PHE A 93 1.92 9.67 -5.33
C PHE A 93 1.29 10.34 -6.54
N THR A 94 0.59 9.55 -7.35
CA THR A 94 0.17 9.96 -8.69
C THR A 94 -1.19 10.66 -8.72
N SER A 95 -2.01 10.48 -7.68
CA SER A 95 -3.28 11.19 -7.50
C SER A 95 -3.60 11.36 -6.02
N PRO A 96 -4.23 12.48 -5.61
CA PRO A 96 -4.75 12.61 -4.27
C PRO A 96 -5.88 11.61 -4.03
N VAL A 97 -6.00 11.14 -2.79
CA VAL A 97 -7.06 10.23 -2.36
C VAL A 97 -8.09 11.02 -1.56
N PRO A 98 -9.25 11.36 -2.13
CA PRO A 98 -10.29 12.06 -1.40
C PRO A 98 -10.83 11.23 -0.22
N VAL A 99 -11.18 11.90 0.87
CA VAL A 99 -11.90 11.26 1.97
C VAL A 99 -13.16 10.55 1.46
N GLY A 100 -13.45 9.37 2.00
CA GLY A 100 -14.57 8.55 1.57
C GLY A 100 -14.30 7.67 0.34
N SER A 101 -13.14 7.81 -0.31
CA SER A 101 -12.72 6.92 -1.40
C SER A 101 -12.42 5.53 -0.88
N ARG A 102 -12.55 4.53 -1.76
CA ARG A 102 -12.05 3.19 -1.53
C ARG A 102 -10.79 2.97 -2.34
N VAL A 103 -9.80 2.33 -1.75
CA VAL A 103 -8.54 1.98 -2.39
C VAL A 103 -8.27 0.48 -2.31
N ARG A 104 -7.53 -0.04 -3.26
CA ARG A 104 -7.00 -1.41 -3.25
C ARG A 104 -5.64 -1.46 -3.91
N ALA A 105 -4.85 -2.47 -3.59
CA ALA A 105 -3.55 -2.67 -4.20
C ALA A 105 -3.55 -3.85 -5.16
N ARG A 106 -2.82 -3.67 -6.29
CA ARG A 106 -2.42 -4.73 -7.21
C ARG A 106 -0.94 -5.00 -7.01
N PHE A 107 -0.58 -6.27 -6.93
CA PHE A 107 0.79 -6.70 -6.68
C PHE A 107 1.32 -7.52 -7.85
N THR A 108 2.29 -6.97 -8.57
CA THR A 108 3.07 -7.70 -9.57
C THR A 108 4.43 -8.02 -8.99
N LEU A 109 4.81 -9.28 -9.04
CA LEU A 109 6.11 -9.73 -8.52
C LEU A 109 7.21 -9.40 -9.53
N LEU A 110 8.16 -8.54 -9.14
CA LEU A 110 9.29 -8.17 -10.00
C LEU A 110 10.50 -9.04 -9.78
N LYS A 111 10.80 -9.38 -8.52
CA LYS A 111 11.99 -10.19 -8.17
C LYS A 111 11.70 -11.08 -6.99
N PHE A 112 12.38 -12.22 -6.99
CA PHE A 112 12.40 -13.19 -5.91
C PHE A 112 13.86 -13.61 -5.69
N GLU A 113 14.47 -13.18 -4.58
CA GLU A 113 15.91 -13.32 -4.36
C GLU A 113 16.16 -14.04 -3.03
N GLN A 114 16.87 -15.17 -3.09
CA GLN A 114 17.24 -15.92 -1.90
C GLN A 114 18.17 -15.10 -1.00
N LEU A 115 17.96 -15.18 0.30
CA LEU A 115 18.78 -14.56 1.32
C LEU A 115 19.43 -15.62 2.19
N GLU A 116 20.56 -15.28 2.78
CA GLU A 116 21.12 -16.07 3.88
C GLU A 116 20.15 -16.11 5.06
N GLY A 117 20.26 -17.15 5.91
CA GLY A 117 19.40 -17.28 7.08
C GLY A 117 17.98 -17.74 6.81
N ASN A 118 17.81 -18.53 5.74
CA ASN A 118 16.53 -19.15 5.39
C ASN A 118 15.43 -18.11 5.09
N GLY A 119 15.78 -17.10 4.30
CA GLY A 119 14.90 -16.02 3.91
C GLY A 119 14.90 -15.75 2.42
N VAL A 120 13.98 -14.87 2.02
CA VAL A 120 13.84 -14.37 0.65
C VAL A 120 13.51 -12.89 0.65
N GLN A 121 14.07 -12.15 -0.29
CA GLN A 121 13.65 -10.80 -0.59
C GLN A 121 12.73 -10.83 -1.80
N VAL A 122 11.54 -10.28 -1.64
CA VAL A 122 10.60 -10.09 -2.74
C VAL A 122 10.52 -8.61 -3.08
N THR A 123 10.47 -8.31 -4.38
CA THR A 123 10.27 -6.95 -4.87
C THR A 123 8.95 -6.91 -5.62
N TRP A 124 8.04 -6.09 -5.12
CA TRP A 124 6.72 -5.88 -5.69
C TRP A 124 6.66 -4.58 -6.48
N ASN A 125 6.04 -4.60 -7.64
CA ASN A 125 5.40 -3.40 -8.17
C ASN A 125 4.00 -3.35 -7.58
N ALA A 126 3.77 -2.42 -6.67
CA ALA A 126 2.50 -2.21 -6.00
C ALA A 126 1.82 -0.97 -6.59
N THR A 127 0.63 -1.15 -7.13
CA THR A 127 -0.21 -0.06 -7.65
C THR A 127 -1.45 0.03 -6.79
N VAL A 128 -1.66 1.18 -6.14
CA VAL A 128 -2.88 1.43 -5.36
C VAL A 128 -3.86 2.19 -6.21
N GLU A 129 -4.99 1.55 -6.47
CA GLU A 129 -6.10 2.10 -7.24
C GLU A 129 -7.10 2.83 -6.34
N ILE A 130 -7.76 3.85 -6.90
CA ILE A 130 -8.92 4.51 -6.30
C ILE A 130 -10.16 4.06 -7.06
N ASP A 131 -11.18 3.57 -6.35
CA ASP A 131 -12.44 3.11 -6.96
C ASP A 131 -13.08 4.25 -7.78
N GLY A 132 -13.39 3.94 -9.03
CA GLY A 132 -13.98 4.88 -9.99
C GLY A 132 -13.01 5.86 -10.64
N ALA A 133 -11.72 5.85 -10.28
CA ALA A 133 -10.71 6.72 -10.88
C ALA A 133 -9.91 5.99 -11.97
N THR A 134 -9.43 6.75 -12.95
CA THR A 134 -8.58 6.20 -14.03
C THR A 134 -7.10 6.20 -13.67
N LYS A 135 -6.67 7.13 -12.80
CA LYS A 135 -5.29 7.22 -12.32
C LYS A 135 -5.15 6.54 -10.96
N PRO A 136 -4.07 5.81 -10.71
CA PRO A 136 -3.79 5.25 -9.40
C PRO A 136 -3.45 6.34 -8.37
N ALA A 137 -3.65 6.03 -7.09
CA ALA A 137 -3.24 6.87 -5.98
C ALA A 137 -1.72 6.90 -5.83
N LEU A 138 -1.10 5.74 -5.93
CA LEU A 138 0.36 5.60 -5.89
C LEU A 138 0.83 4.40 -6.70
N VAL A 139 2.09 4.47 -7.10
CA VAL A 139 2.87 3.34 -7.62
C VAL A 139 4.17 3.26 -6.83
N ALA A 140 4.50 2.07 -6.33
CA ALA A 140 5.69 1.85 -5.53
C ALA A 140 6.40 0.57 -5.95
N GLU A 141 7.73 0.61 -5.94
CA GLU A 141 8.57 -0.58 -5.98
C GLU A 141 8.95 -0.92 -4.54
N TRP A 142 8.28 -1.92 -3.97
CA TRP A 142 8.30 -2.24 -2.55
C TRP A 142 9.04 -3.55 -2.29
N LEU A 143 10.01 -3.51 -1.37
CA LEU A 143 10.83 -4.64 -0.99
C LEU A 143 10.43 -5.17 0.39
N GLY A 144 10.09 -6.45 0.44
CA GLY A 144 9.86 -7.19 1.67
C GLY A 144 10.88 -8.30 1.85
N ARG A 145 11.35 -8.49 3.07
CA ARG A 145 12.15 -9.67 3.43
C ARG A 145 11.30 -10.61 4.25
N HIS A 146 11.27 -11.85 3.85
CA HIS A 146 10.46 -12.88 4.49
C HIS A 146 11.34 -14.05 4.89
N TYR A 147 11.02 -14.64 6.04
CA TYR A 147 11.75 -15.77 6.60
C TYR A 147 10.81 -16.94 6.80
N TYR A 148 11.31 -18.13 6.47
CA TYR A 148 10.59 -19.40 6.58
C TYR A 148 10.53 -19.93 8.01
#